data_c25add644a52981cfef60e8a727c6357
#
_entry.id   c25add644a52981cfef60e8a727c6357
#
_cell.length_a   1.000
_cell.length_b   1.000
_cell.length_c   1.000
_cell.angle_alpha   90.00
_cell.angle_beta   90.00
_cell.angle_gamma   90.00
#
_symmetry.space_group_name_H-M   'P 1'
#
loop_
_entity.id
_entity.type
_entity.pdbx_description
1 polymer ?
#
loop_
_entity_poly.entity_id
_entity_poly.type
_entity_poly.pdbx_seq_one_letter_code
_entity_poly.pdbx_strand_id
1 'polypeptide(L)'
;MRRRNFSASLTLFAILPSSVFAETGDETKFDLIIIGIGAAGLSTAVSAAQNGVKNILLIDKAAFVGGHSALSGGSVNAVVPELQMKQGIKDSPEFWQRQIMETGEFQSDPVLVNTLVNNAQSTLHWLREIGIPFDDQVFEAWGGKFQRAHSAGQKRSGMTYVRIMNHKARSLSVKVRLRTEAVNLLEKDGQVMGVRVKDRNGKLTDLEAKDVVIATGGFTANVAMRLKYDSRLDASLFTTANQTGRGFDGSTGDGILMAEKLGAQTVDMDAIQLIPLRGGRLLNYVGGDIYVDSEGKRFIDESKGVKAIAEGYLNLPDRVFWVITDSQSQKSLDLDAKLLAGSVHIADSVSEMAKKMHVSAKVLQETLDRYNRFVEQGEDKDFGKKIFTQKIEKPPFYFGREQFDIYYSCGGLKINKTCQVIGKADKPIPNLYAVGEVTGGIHGRDRLGGDSLISCFVFGKIAGEEIAKKQKSCQ
;
A
#
# COMPACT_ATOMS: atom_id res chain seq x y z
N MET A 1 42.52 -4.33 53.97
CA MET A 1 41.59 -3.26 53.51
C MET A 1 42.33 -2.36 52.52
N ARG A 2 42.07 -2.53 51.23
CA ARG A 2 42.53 -1.63 50.13
C ARG A 2 41.32 -1.11 49.41
N ARG A 3 41.05 0.20 49.60
CA ARG A 3 40.02 0.94 48.84
C ARG A 3 40.48 1.13 47.38
N ARG A 4 39.75 0.61 46.43
CA ARG A 4 39.90 0.94 45.00
C ARG A 4 39.06 2.15 44.67
N ASN A 5 39.72 3.24 44.30
CA ASN A 5 39.08 4.42 43.72
C ASN A 5 38.59 4.11 42.31
N PHE A 6 37.30 4.23 42.10
CA PHE A 6 36.71 4.23 40.78
C PHE A 6 36.67 5.68 40.25
N SER A 7 37.54 6.00 39.32
CA SER A 7 37.45 7.23 38.55
C SER A 7 36.39 7.03 37.44
N ALA A 8 35.27 7.71 37.58
CA ALA A 8 34.25 7.82 36.54
C ALA A 8 34.72 8.85 35.52
N SER A 9 35.14 8.40 34.35
CA SER A 9 35.35 9.28 33.20
C SER A 9 33.98 9.68 32.62
N LEU A 10 33.57 10.93 32.86
CA LEU A 10 32.44 11.54 32.13
C LEU A 10 32.88 11.79 30.70
N THR A 11 32.42 10.93 29.77
CA THR A 11 32.52 11.21 28.35
C THR A 11 31.45 12.24 28.02
N LEU A 12 31.84 13.49 27.78
CA LEU A 12 30.97 14.52 27.25
C LEU A 12 30.61 14.13 25.84
N PHE A 13 29.39 13.62 25.62
CA PHE A 13 28.80 13.57 24.29
C PHE A 13 28.53 15.00 23.84
N ALA A 14 29.38 15.52 22.99
CA ALA A 14 29.09 16.72 22.24
C ALA A 14 27.84 16.45 21.37
N ILE A 15 26.71 16.98 21.81
CA ILE A 15 25.50 17.09 20.97
C ILE A 15 25.88 18.08 19.89
N LEU A 16 26.26 17.57 18.71
CA LEU A 16 26.34 18.36 17.52
C LEU A 16 24.93 18.96 17.31
N PRO A 17 24.82 20.29 17.14
CA PRO A 17 23.52 20.89 16.88
C PRO A 17 22.98 20.25 15.61
N SER A 18 21.80 19.61 15.75
CA SER A 18 20.97 19.25 14.61
C SER A 18 20.93 20.48 13.73
N SER A 19 21.44 20.38 12.52
CA SER A 19 21.37 21.43 11.53
C SER A 19 19.92 21.93 11.51
N VAL A 20 19.71 23.13 12.03
CA VAL A 20 18.44 23.86 11.96
C VAL A 20 18.15 23.94 10.46
N PHE A 21 17.16 23.17 10.01
CA PHE A 21 16.67 23.27 8.66
C PHE A 21 16.15 24.69 8.51
N ALA A 22 16.83 25.49 7.70
CA ALA A 22 16.31 26.78 7.31
C ALA A 22 14.92 26.53 6.68
N GLU A 23 13.86 26.86 7.42
CA GLU A 23 12.54 27.00 6.83
C GLU A 23 12.69 28.05 5.75
N THR A 24 12.50 27.69 4.49
CA THR A 24 12.43 28.61 3.35
C THR A 24 11.08 29.36 3.46
N GLY A 25 10.98 30.25 4.47
CA GLY A 25 9.71 30.73 5.02
C GLY A 25 8.87 31.60 4.09
N ASP A 26 9.47 32.37 3.18
CA ASP A 26 8.75 33.43 2.46
C ASP A 26 8.60 33.23 0.95
N GLU A 27 9.16 32.15 0.39
CA GLU A 27 9.04 31.90 -1.04
C GLU A 27 7.66 31.33 -1.38
N THR A 28 6.96 32.01 -2.30
CA THR A 28 5.59 31.68 -2.71
C THR A 28 5.45 31.31 -4.18
N LYS A 29 6.56 31.34 -4.97
CA LYS A 29 6.55 31.03 -6.40
C LYS A 29 7.47 29.87 -6.73
N PHE A 30 6.96 28.90 -7.47
CA PHE A 30 7.66 27.66 -7.81
C PHE A 30 7.47 27.30 -9.29
N ASP A 31 8.40 26.52 -9.85
CA ASP A 31 8.17 25.89 -11.14
C ASP A 31 7.24 24.68 -11.00
N LEU A 32 7.36 23.96 -9.89
CA LEU A 32 6.58 22.76 -9.61
C LEU A 32 6.27 22.63 -8.11
N ILE A 33 5.00 22.43 -7.79
CA ILE A 33 4.57 22.00 -6.44
C ILE A 33 4.05 20.58 -6.50
N ILE A 34 4.53 19.72 -5.59
CA ILE A 34 4.08 18.34 -5.45
C ILE A 34 3.47 18.16 -4.07
N ILE A 35 2.22 17.71 -4.02
CA ILE A 35 1.44 17.54 -2.79
C ILE A 35 1.50 16.07 -2.37
N GLY A 36 2.22 15.78 -1.28
CA GLY A 36 2.45 14.43 -0.76
C GLY A 36 3.89 13.96 -0.98
N ILE A 37 4.53 13.47 0.11
CA ILE A 37 5.94 13.04 0.12
C ILE A 37 6.03 11.52 0.33
N GLY A 38 5.18 10.77 -0.37
CA GLY A 38 5.26 9.32 -0.55
C GLY A 38 6.17 8.93 -1.72
N ALA A 39 6.19 7.65 -2.08
CA ALA A 39 6.99 7.13 -3.20
C ALA A 39 6.70 7.87 -4.52
N ALA A 40 5.42 8.13 -4.81
CA ALA A 40 5.01 8.80 -6.05
C ALA A 40 5.51 10.25 -6.12
N GLY A 41 5.30 11.04 -5.06
CA GLY A 41 5.77 12.44 -5.01
C GLY A 41 7.29 12.56 -5.06
N LEU A 42 8.00 11.69 -4.33
CA LEU A 42 9.47 11.64 -4.35
C LEU A 42 9.99 11.26 -5.74
N SER A 43 9.36 10.30 -6.43
CA SER A 43 9.72 9.92 -7.80
C SER A 43 9.54 11.06 -8.77
N THR A 44 8.41 11.77 -8.68
CA THR A 44 8.15 12.95 -9.52
C THR A 44 9.19 14.04 -9.29
N ALA A 45 9.49 14.34 -8.02
CA ALA A 45 10.45 15.38 -7.68
C ALA A 45 11.86 15.07 -8.20
N VAL A 46 12.34 13.84 -7.99
CA VAL A 46 13.67 13.41 -8.45
C VAL A 46 13.72 13.41 -9.97
N SER A 47 12.72 12.85 -10.65
CA SER A 47 12.65 12.81 -12.10
C SER A 47 12.59 14.22 -12.71
N ALA A 48 11.73 15.11 -12.21
CA ALA A 48 11.62 16.48 -12.67
C ALA A 48 12.94 17.26 -12.52
N ALA A 49 13.59 17.15 -11.34
CA ALA A 49 14.86 17.82 -11.07
C ALA A 49 16.00 17.30 -11.97
N GLN A 50 16.11 15.99 -12.17
CA GLN A 50 17.08 15.38 -13.08
C GLN A 50 16.89 15.82 -14.53
N ASN A 51 15.65 16.12 -14.93
CA ASN A 51 15.30 16.58 -16.26
C ASN A 51 15.28 18.12 -16.41
N GLY A 52 15.70 18.86 -15.38
CA GLY A 52 16.01 20.29 -15.48
C GLY A 52 14.99 21.25 -14.88
N VAL A 53 13.90 20.79 -14.28
CA VAL A 53 13.02 21.66 -13.48
C VAL A 53 13.77 22.15 -12.24
N LYS A 54 13.75 23.45 -11.98
CA LYS A 54 14.66 24.06 -11.00
C LYS A 54 14.03 24.28 -9.62
N ASN A 55 12.95 25.00 -9.56
CA ASN A 55 12.35 25.43 -8.29
C ASN A 55 11.19 24.50 -7.91
N ILE A 56 11.52 23.36 -7.31
CA ILE A 56 10.56 22.32 -6.93
C ILE A 56 10.30 22.37 -5.43
N LEU A 57 9.01 22.35 -5.05
CA LEU A 57 8.56 22.24 -3.68
C LEU A 57 7.75 20.97 -3.48
N LEU A 58 8.17 20.14 -2.52
CA LEU A 58 7.39 19.05 -1.93
C LEU A 58 6.70 19.52 -0.65
N ILE A 59 5.40 19.32 -0.52
CA ILE A 59 4.64 19.61 0.71
C ILE A 59 3.95 18.37 1.24
N ASP A 60 3.84 18.28 2.56
CA ASP A 60 3.06 17.24 3.23
C ASP A 60 2.44 17.76 4.53
N LYS A 61 1.20 17.35 4.82
CA LYS A 61 0.52 17.65 6.08
C LYS A 61 1.12 16.89 7.27
N ALA A 62 1.79 15.75 7.02
CA ALA A 62 2.47 14.97 8.02
C ALA A 62 3.72 15.69 8.57
N ALA A 63 4.15 15.25 9.76
CA ALA A 63 5.40 15.71 10.38
C ALA A 63 6.65 14.95 9.87
N PHE A 64 6.47 13.96 8.99
CA PHE A 64 7.51 13.06 8.48
C PHE A 64 7.23 12.70 7.02
N VAL A 65 8.26 12.25 6.32
CA VAL A 65 8.19 11.82 4.92
C VAL A 65 7.80 10.34 4.82
N GLY A 66 7.15 9.96 3.72
CA GLY A 66 7.00 8.57 3.29
C GLY A 66 5.58 8.04 3.24
N GLY A 67 4.64 8.55 4.05
CA GLY A 67 3.25 8.08 4.05
C GLY A 67 3.13 6.55 4.10
N HIS A 68 2.13 5.98 3.44
CA HIS A 68 1.93 4.52 3.33
C HIS A 68 3.10 3.79 2.67
N SER A 69 3.83 4.47 1.77
CA SER A 69 4.99 3.86 1.11
C SER A 69 6.07 3.43 2.10
N ALA A 70 6.30 4.22 3.16
CA ALA A 70 7.27 3.90 4.21
C ALA A 70 6.87 2.67 5.04
N LEU A 71 5.57 2.43 5.21
CA LEU A 71 5.00 1.32 5.99
C LEU A 71 4.88 0.03 5.17
N SER A 72 5.03 0.11 3.86
CA SER A 72 4.85 -1.04 2.96
C SER A 72 5.96 -2.08 3.11
N GLY A 73 5.68 -3.32 2.69
CA GLY A 73 6.66 -4.41 2.62
C GLY A 73 7.76 -4.21 1.58
N GLY A 74 7.68 -3.19 0.72
CA GLY A 74 8.74 -2.79 -0.21
C GLY A 74 8.90 -3.68 -1.44
N SER A 75 7.93 -4.53 -1.77
CA SER A 75 7.95 -5.30 -3.02
C SER A 75 7.57 -4.42 -4.21
N VAL A 76 8.31 -4.53 -5.31
CA VAL A 76 8.04 -3.87 -6.60
C VAL A 76 8.11 -4.89 -7.73
N ASN A 77 7.07 -4.95 -8.56
CA ASN A 77 7.01 -5.85 -9.69
C ASN A 77 7.70 -5.23 -10.92
N ALA A 78 8.51 -6.03 -11.59
CA ALA A 78 9.06 -5.70 -12.92
C ALA A 78 9.47 -6.98 -13.63
N VAL A 79 9.26 -7.04 -14.94
CA VAL A 79 9.84 -8.08 -15.77
C VAL A 79 11.27 -7.67 -16.10
N VAL A 80 12.24 -8.42 -15.57
CA VAL A 80 13.69 -8.21 -15.77
C VAL A 80 14.27 -9.52 -16.28
N PRO A 81 14.24 -9.78 -17.60
CA PRO A 81 14.51 -11.09 -18.19
C PRO A 81 15.84 -11.70 -17.76
N GLU A 82 16.89 -10.90 -17.62
CA GLU A 82 18.21 -11.36 -17.22
C GLU A 82 18.27 -11.91 -15.79
N LEU A 83 17.44 -11.43 -14.88
CA LEU A 83 17.34 -11.95 -13.51
C LEU A 83 16.41 -13.17 -13.44
N GLN A 84 15.30 -13.13 -14.15
CA GLN A 84 14.31 -14.20 -14.17
C GLN A 84 14.84 -15.45 -14.87
N MET A 85 15.54 -15.32 -16.00
CA MET A 85 16.16 -16.44 -16.71
C MET A 85 17.20 -17.18 -15.87
N LYS A 86 17.99 -16.47 -15.03
CA LYS A 86 18.93 -17.12 -14.09
C LYS A 86 18.25 -18.06 -13.10
N GLN A 87 16.97 -17.84 -12.84
CA GLN A 87 16.14 -18.64 -11.93
C GLN A 87 15.17 -19.59 -12.66
N GLY A 88 15.32 -19.74 -13.99
CA GLY A 88 14.46 -20.60 -14.81
C GLY A 88 13.02 -20.07 -14.97
N ILE A 89 12.78 -18.80 -14.67
CA ILE A 89 11.46 -18.16 -14.73
C ILE A 89 11.26 -17.57 -16.13
N LYS A 90 10.13 -17.92 -16.78
CA LYS A 90 9.71 -17.33 -18.05
C LYS A 90 8.57 -16.34 -17.76
N ASP A 91 8.81 -15.06 -18.00
CA ASP A 91 7.84 -13.99 -17.80
C ASP A 91 7.86 -13.01 -18.98
N SER A 92 6.81 -12.22 -19.13
CA SER A 92 6.77 -11.14 -20.13
C SER A 92 5.85 -10.00 -19.68
N PRO A 93 6.05 -8.77 -20.21
CA PRO A 93 5.15 -7.67 -19.97
C PRO A 93 3.69 -7.99 -20.35
N GLU A 94 3.45 -8.71 -21.45
CA GLU A 94 2.12 -9.09 -21.92
C GLU A 94 1.43 -10.09 -20.98
N PHE A 95 2.21 -11.04 -20.40
CA PHE A 95 1.70 -11.96 -19.39
C PHE A 95 1.32 -11.21 -18.11
N TRP A 96 2.15 -10.29 -17.66
CA TRP A 96 1.86 -9.44 -16.51
C TRP A 96 0.65 -8.51 -16.77
N GLN A 97 0.58 -7.86 -17.93
CA GLN A 97 -0.57 -7.05 -18.35
C GLN A 97 -1.87 -7.84 -18.24
N ARG A 98 -1.90 -9.06 -18.80
CA ARG A 98 -3.07 -9.94 -18.71
C ARG A 98 -3.46 -10.23 -17.26
N GLN A 99 -2.49 -10.53 -16.38
CA GLN A 99 -2.77 -10.80 -14.97
C GLN A 99 -3.34 -9.55 -14.24
N ILE A 100 -2.85 -8.35 -14.55
CA ILE A 100 -3.42 -7.10 -14.02
C ILE A 100 -4.86 -6.94 -14.49
N MET A 101 -5.12 -7.10 -15.78
CA MET A 101 -6.46 -6.96 -16.36
C MET A 101 -7.45 -7.99 -15.75
N GLU A 102 -7.05 -9.25 -15.64
CA GLU A 102 -7.86 -10.31 -15.03
C GLU A 102 -8.12 -10.03 -13.53
N THR A 103 -7.11 -9.60 -12.78
CA THR A 103 -7.25 -9.29 -11.36
C THR A 103 -8.15 -8.06 -11.15
N GLY A 104 -8.00 -7.05 -12.00
CA GLY A 104 -8.85 -5.86 -12.02
C GLY A 104 -10.25 -6.10 -12.64
N GLU A 105 -10.63 -7.36 -12.90
CA GLU A 105 -11.92 -7.74 -13.49
C GLU A 105 -12.20 -7.00 -14.83
N PHE A 106 -11.13 -6.77 -15.62
CA PHE A 106 -11.14 -6.04 -16.89
C PHE A 106 -11.69 -4.60 -16.80
N GLN A 107 -11.66 -4.00 -15.58
CA GLN A 107 -12.02 -2.58 -15.38
C GLN A 107 -10.80 -1.65 -15.47
N SER A 108 -9.58 -2.20 -15.39
CA SER A 108 -8.34 -1.43 -15.56
C SER A 108 -8.28 -0.78 -16.96
N ASP A 109 -7.76 0.44 -17.03
CA ASP A 109 -7.51 1.11 -18.32
C ASP A 109 -6.30 0.43 -19.02
N PRO A 110 -6.51 -0.23 -20.18
CA PRO A 110 -5.44 -0.95 -20.87
C PRO A 110 -4.28 -0.06 -21.30
N VAL A 111 -4.49 1.25 -21.50
CA VAL A 111 -3.42 2.20 -21.84
C VAL A 111 -2.54 2.44 -20.62
N LEU A 112 -3.13 2.62 -19.44
CA LEU A 112 -2.38 2.79 -18.19
C LEU A 112 -1.65 1.51 -17.80
N VAL A 113 -2.30 0.35 -17.91
CA VAL A 113 -1.65 -0.95 -17.63
C VAL A 113 -0.47 -1.19 -18.58
N ASN A 114 -0.66 -0.97 -19.88
CA ASN A 114 0.42 -1.08 -20.86
C ASN A 114 1.57 -0.10 -20.55
N THR A 115 1.25 1.13 -20.13
CA THR A 115 2.26 2.11 -19.71
C THR A 115 3.04 1.61 -18.48
N LEU A 116 2.36 1.05 -17.48
CA LEU A 116 2.99 0.49 -16.29
C LEU A 116 3.98 -0.62 -16.65
N VAL A 117 3.51 -1.67 -17.33
CA VAL A 117 4.32 -2.89 -17.54
C VAL A 117 5.52 -2.65 -18.44
N ASN A 118 5.40 -1.78 -19.45
CA ASN A 118 6.48 -1.48 -20.39
C ASN A 118 7.52 -0.48 -19.83
N ASN A 119 7.19 0.29 -18.79
CA ASN A 119 8.13 1.21 -18.17
C ASN A 119 8.72 0.68 -16.85
N ALA A 120 8.25 -0.45 -16.34
CA ALA A 120 8.67 -0.97 -15.04
C ALA A 120 10.16 -1.36 -15.02
N GLN A 121 10.67 -2.06 -16.04
CA GLN A 121 12.09 -2.45 -16.11
C GLN A 121 13.02 -1.21 -16.14
N SER A 122 12.76 -0.26 -17.03
CA SER A 122 13.57 0.96 -17.12
C SER A 122 13.49 1.80 -15.84
N THR A 123 12.33 1.81 -15.18
CA THR A 123 12.16 2.48 -13.90
C THR A 123 12.95 1.77 -12.79
N LEU A 124 13.00 0.45 -12.77
CA LEU A 124 13.80 -0.30 -11.80
C LEU A 124 15.31 -0.04 -12.01
N HIS A 125 15.77 0.07 -13.26
CA HIS A 125 17.14 0.48 -13.55
C HIS A 125 17.41 1.90 -13.06
N TRP A 126 16.54 2.86 -13.33
CA TRP A 126 16.65 4.21 -12.82
C TRP A 126 16.69 4.28 -11.29
N LEU A 127 15.90 3.45 -10.60
CA LEU A 127 15.95 3.34 -9.13
C LEU A 127 17.31 2.80 -8.64
N ARG A 128 17.92 1.84 -9.36
CA ARG A 128 19.29 1.37 -9.07
C ARG A 128 20.33 2.48 -9.24
N GLU A 129 20.24 3.28 -10.28
CA GLU A 129 21.11 4.44 -10.52
C GLU A 129 20.97 5.51 -9.41
N ILE A 130 19.80 5.67 -8.84
CA ILE A 130 19.56 6.52 -7.67
C ILE A 130 20.22 5.95 -6.40
N GLY A 131 20.54 4.66 -6.37
CA GLY A 131 21.17 3.97 -5.27
C GLY A 131 20.27 3.03 -4.48
N ILE A 132 19.11 2.62 -5.01
CA ILE A 132 18.26 1.59 -4.41
C ILE A 132 18.97 0.24 -4.55
N PRO A 133 19.29 -0.45 -3.43
CA PRO A 133 20.05 -1.71 -3.45
C PRO A 133 19.12 -2.90 -3.67
N PHE A 134 18.70 -3.13 -4.92
CA PHE A 134 17.88 -4.29 -5.25
C PHE A 134 18.66 -5.58 -5.14
N ASP A 135 18.04 -6.60 -4.58
CA ASP A 135 18.55 -7.98 -4.62
C ASP A 135 18.48 -8.53 -6.05
N ASP A 136 19.36 -9.51 -6.36
CA ASP A 136 19.37 -10.19 -7.67
C ASP A 136 18.33 -11.31 -7.77
N GLN A 137 17.60 -11.59 -6.68
CA GLN A 137 16.53 -12.58 -6.66
C GLN A 137 15.18 -11.95 -6.94
N VAL A 138 14.39 -12.63 -7.76
CA VAL A 138 12.97 -12.35 -7.94
C VAL A 138 12.14 -13.35 -7.14
N PHE A 139 11.01 -12.90 -6.63
CA PHE A 139 10.10 -13.73 -5.84
C PHE A 139 8.64 -13.39 -6.18
N GLU A 140 7.70 -14.18 -5.68
CA GLU A 140 6.29 -13.82 -5.72
C GLU A 140 5.95 -12.96 -4.51
N ALA A 141 5.50 -11.73 -4.75
CA ALA A 141 4.98 -10.88 -3.69
C ALA A 141 3.69 -11.47 -3.11
N TRP A 142 3.44 -11.26 -1.82
CA TRP A 142 2.16 -11.66 -1.23
C TRP A 142 0.98 -10.97 -1.95
N GLY A 143 -0.01 -11.75 -2.39
CA GLY A 143 -1.08 -11.28 -3.28
C GLY A 143 -0.64 -10.99 -4.72
N GLY A 144 0.59 -11.34 -5.09
CA GLY A 144 1.04 -11.45 -6.47
C GLY A 144 0.39 -12.64 -7.17
N LYS A 145 0.77 -12.99 -8.33
CA LYS A 145 0.34 -14.22 -9.03
C LYS A 145 1.50 -14.81 -9.81
N PHE A 146 2.71 -14.25 -9.63
CA PHE A 146 3.88 -14.68 -10.35
C PHE A 146 5.18 -14.12 -9.74
N GLN A 147 6.29 -14.81 -10.00
CA GLN A 147 7.62 -14.45 -9.54
C GLN A 147 8.24 -13.33 -10.40
N ARG A 148 7.91 -12.07 -10.07
CA ARG A 148 8.47 -10.86 -10.70
C ARG A 148 8.73 -9.71 -9.72
N ALA A 149 8.55 -9.98 -8.43
CA ALA A 149 8.78 -8.99 -7.41
C ALA A 149 10.27 -8.87 -7.09
N HIS A 150 10.73 -7.65 -6.92
CA HIS A 150 12.04 -7.25 -6.45
C HIS A 150 11.92 -6.56 -5.10
N SER A 151 12.95 -6.62 -4.28
CA SER A 151 13.01 -5.91 -3.00
C SER A 151 14.30 -5.13 -2.83
N ALA A 152 14.25 -4.05 -2.07
CA ALA A 152 15.40 -3.22 -1.77
C ALA A 152 16.09 -3.71 -0.49
N GLY A 153 17.11 -4.58 -0.66
CA GLY A 153 17.93 -5.12 0.41
C GLY A 153 17.23 -6.13 1.32
N GLN A 154 17.97 -6.72 2.23
CA GLN A 154 17.51 -7.82 3.08
C GLN A 154 16.31 -7.49 3.99
N LYS A 155 16.11 -6.22 4.32
CA LYS A 155 15.00 -5.79 5.23
C LYS A 155 13.65 -5.61 4.53
N ARG A 156 13.58 -5.74 3.20
CA ARG A 156 12.36 -5.66 2.41
C ARG A 156 11.37 -4.63 2.98
N SER A 157 11.73 -3.35 2.91
CA SER A 157 10.96 -2.27 3.53
C SER A 157 10.80 -1.09 2.58
N GLY A 158 9.58 -0.59 2.48
CA GLY A 158 9.27 0.62 1.74
C GLY A 158 10.02 1.86 2.25
N MET A 159 10.37 1.89 3.54
CA MET A 159 11.21 2.93 4.14
C MET A 159 12.58 3.06 3.45
N THR A 160 13.13 1.98 2.90
CA THR A 160 14.42 2.03 2.17
C THR A 160 14.29 2.93 0.94
N TYR A 161 13.22 2.79 0.16
CA TYR A 161 12.96 3.65 -0.99
C TYR A 161 12.77 5.11 -0.57
N VAL A 162 11.92 5.34 0.42
CA VAL A 162 11.63 6.69 0.93
C VAL A 162 12.90 7.41 1.38
N ARG A 163 13.75 6.75 2.17
CA ARG A 163 14.99 7.32 2.69
C ARG A 163 15.95 7.70 1.55
N ILE A 164 16.17 6.80 0.60
CA ILE A 164 17.12 7.02 -0.50
C ILE A 164 16.58 8.08 -1.47
N MET A 165 15.30 8.00 -1.84
CA MET A 165 14.66 8.96 -2.74
C MET A 165 14.60 10.37 -2.13
N ASN A 166 14.28 10.49 -0.84
CA ASN A 166 14.28 11.78 -0.14
C ASN A 166 15.70 12.38 -0.06
N HIS A 167 16.73 11.55 0.19
CA HIS A 167 18.12 12.00 0.14
C HIS A 167 18.49 12.51 -1.27
N LYS A 168 18.11 11.75 -2.30
CA LYS A 168 18.35 12.14 -3.72
C LYS A 168 17.63 13.44 -4.07
N ALA A 169 16.35 13.60 -3.70
CA ALA A 169 15.59 14.82 -3.94
C ALA A 169 16.30 16.05 -3.32
N ARG A 170 16.73 15.93 -2.06
CA ARG A 170 17.48 17.00 -1.37
C ARG A 170 18.83 17.32 -2.04
N SER A 171 19.56 16.31 -2.51
CA SER A 171 20.82 16.51 -3.24
C SER A 171 20.63 17.23 -4.58
N LEU A 172 19.41 17.20 -5.12
CA LEU A 172 18.99 17.94 -6.31
C LEU A 172 18.31 19.29 -5.98
N SER A 173 18.50 19.79 -4.76
CA SER A 173 17.95 21.06 -4.27
C SER A 173 16.42 21.15 -4.24
N VAL A 174 15.71 20.02 -4.20
CA VAL A 174 14.26 20.00 -4.01
C VAL A 174 13.93 20.47 -2.59
N LYS A 175 13.04 21.46 -2.49
CA LYS A 175 12.58 22.02 -1.21
C LYS A 175 11.51 21.13 -0.62
N VAL A 176 11.50 21.00 0.73
CA VAL A 176 10.54 20.16 1.46
C VAL A 176 9.93 20.97 2.58
N ARG A 177 8.59 21.05 2.62
CA ARG A 177 7.82 21.64 3.74
C ARG A 177 6.88 20.59 4.32
N LEU A 178 7.17 20.13 5.53
CA LEU A 178 6.31 19.26 6.33
C LEU A 178 5.32 20.09 7.14
N ARG A 179 4.29 19.44 7.70
CA ARG A 179 3.21 20.11 8.45
C ARG A 179 2.58 21.26 7.67
N THR A 180 2.48 21.04 6.34
CA THR A 180 1.94 21.99 5.38
C THR A 180 0.85 21.30 4.60
N GLU A 181 -0.39 21.57 4.99
CA GLU A 181 -1.58 20.96 4.43
C GLU A 181 -2.05 21.72 3.19
N ALA A 182 -2.16 21.05 2.03
CA ALA A 182 -2.84 21.59 0.88
C ALA A 182 -4.36 21.58 1.12
N VAL A 183 -5.01 22.73 1.03
CA VAL A 183 -6.45 22.86 1.33
C VAL A 183 -7.30 23.18 0.09
N ASN A 184 -6.71 23.82 -0.92
CA ASN A 184 -7.35 24.08 -2.21
C ASN A 184 -6.32 24.20 -3.32
N LEU A 185 -6.70 23.82 -4.53
CA LEU A 185 -5.99 24.21 -5.74
C LEU A 185 -6.38 25.65 -6.11
N LEU A 186 -5.41 26.44 -6.54
CA LEU A 186 -5.62 27.78 -7.08
C LEU A 186 -5.89 27.66 -8.56
N GLU A 187 -6.98 28.21 -9.04
CA GLU A 187 -7.39 28.11 -10.44
C GLU A 187 -7.67 29.52 -10.99
N LYS A 188 -7.31 29.72 -12.26
CA LYS A 188 -7.65 30.90 -13.02
C LYS A 188 -7.88 30.51 -14.48
N ASP A 189 -9.01 30.89 -15.05
CA ASP A 189 -9.36 30.67 -16.46
C ASP A 189 -9.30 29.18 -16.87
N GLY A 190 -9.71 28.26 -15.95
CA GLY A 190 -9.71 26.81 -16.16
C GLY A 190 -8.33 26.16 -16.02
N GLN A 191 -7.29 26.88 -15.58
CA GLN A 191 -5.94 26.37 -15.39
C GLN A 191 -5.53 26.39 -13.92
N VAL A 192 -4.84 25.36 -13.47
CA VAL A 192 -4.26 25.35 -12.13
C VAL A 192 -3.02 26.26 -12.12
N MET A 193 -2.97 27.16 -11.13
CA MET A 193 -1.93 28.17 -10.97
C MET A 193 -1.15 28.01 -9.66
N GLY A 194 -1.49 27.02 -8.84
CA GLY A 194 -0.83 26.80 -7.57
C GLY A 194 -1.72 26.12 -6.53
N VAL A 195 -1.37 26.30 -5.28
CA VAL A 195 -1.99 25.59 -4.13
C VAL A 195 -2.15 26.55 -2.95
N ARG A 196 -3.33 26.60 -2.35
CA ARG A 196 -3.50 27.21 -1.03
C ARG A 196 -3.13 26.20 0.04
N VAL A 197 -2.23 26.59 0.92
CA VAL A 197 -1.74 25.73 2.00
C VAL A 197 -2.09 26.32 3.37
N LYS A 198 -2.17 25.43 4.36
CA LYS A 198 -2.32 25.75 5.77
C LYS A 198 -1.11 25.22 6.53
N ASP A 199 -0.41 26.07 7.27
CA ASP A 199 0.72 25.67 8.09
C ASP A 199 0.27 25.09 9.45
N ARG A 200 1.23 24.66 10.28
CA ARG A 200 0.99 24.12 11.63
C ARG A 200 0.27 25.09 12.58
N ASN A 201 0.33 26.40 12.32
CA ASN A 201 -0.28 27.46 13.13
C ASN A 201 -1.66 27.85 12.59
N GLY A 202 -2.12 27.20 11.50
CA GLY A 202 -3.39 27.51 10.85
C GLY A 202 -3.32 28.68 9.87
N LYS A 203 -2.15 29.29 9.63
CA LYS A 203 -1.97 30.36 8.66
C LYS A 203 -2.15 29.84 7.25
N LEU A 204 -3.04 30.48 6.50
CA LEU A 204 -3.24 30.21 5.08
C LEU A 204 -2.27 31.04 4.23
N THR A 205 -1.70 30.37 3.21
CA THR A 205 -0.79 31.01 2.24
C THR A 205 -1.07 30.45 0.87
N ASP A 206 -1.10 31.32 -0.14
CA ASP A 206 -1.20 30.93 -1.54
C ASP A 206 0.21 30.76 -2.11
N LEU A 207 0.47 29.57 -2.66
CA LEU A 207 1.72 29.24 -3.34
C LEU A 207 1.44 29.12 -4.84
N GLU A 208 2.09 29.95 -5.65
CA GLU A 208 1.97 29.92 -7.10
C GLU A 208 2.89 28.84 -7.70
N ALA A 209 2.45 28.17 -8.75
CA ALA A 209 3.26 27.18 -9.47
C ALA A 209 2.87 27.12 -10.96
N LYS A 210 3.86 26.83 -11.82
CA LYS A 210 3.61 26.55 -13.25
C LYS A 210 2.86 25.23 -13.44
N ASP A 211 3.17 24.23 -12.60
CA ASP A 211 2.55 22.92 -12.58
C ASP A 211 2.33 22.44 -11.14
N VAL A 212 1.27 21.66 -10.92
CA VAL A 212 0.95 21.03 -9.65
C VAL A 212 0.76 19.53 -9.85
N VAL A 213 1.37 18.72 -8.97
CA VAL A 213 1.19 17.27 -8.95
C VAL A 213 0.53 16.84 -7.64
N ILE A 214 -0.57 16.12 -7.73
CA ILE A 214 -1.25 15.49 -6.61
C ILE A 214 -0.65 14.10 -6.40
N ALA A 215 -0.01 13.87 -5.25
CA ALA A 215 0.60 12.61 -4.84
C ALA A 215 0.19 12.24 -3.40
N THR A 216 -1.04 12.58 -3.01
CA THR A 216 -1.55 12.59 -1.63
C THR A 216 -1.91 11.22 -1.09
N GLY A 217 -1.75 10.15 -1.87
CA GLY A 217 -2.27 8.82 -1.53
C GLY A 217 -3.78 8.73 -1.71
N GLY A 218 -4.36 7.62 -1.28
CA GLY A 218 -5.77 7.32 -1.45
C GLY A 218 -6.68 7.95 -0.39
N PHE A 219 -7.80 7.26 -0.10
CA PHE A 219 -8.82 7.74 0.84
C PHE A 219 -9.21 6.69 1.90
N THR A 220 -8.36 5.70 2.11
CA THR A 220 -8.63 4.58 3.05
C THR A 220 -8.95 5.02 4.48
N ALA A 221 -8.39 6.13 4.95
CA ALA A 221 -8.65 6.68 6.29
C ALA A 221 -9.91 7.56 6.36
N ASN A 222 -10.53 7.92 5.24
CA ASN A 222 -11.72 8.76 5.21
C ASN A 222 -13.00 7.91 5.27
N VAL A 223 -13.53 7.75 6.47
CA VAL A 223 -14.75 6.95 6.72
C VAL A 223 -15.94 7.44 5.89
N ALA A 224 -16.14 8.75 5.77
CA ALA A 224 -17.24 9.30 4.99
C ALA A 224 -17.13 8.99 3.50
N MET A 225 -15.92 9.04 2.94
CA MET A 225 -15.70 8.63 1.54
C MET A 225 -15.92 7.12 1.35
N ARG A 226 -15.43 6.28 2.27
CA ARG A 226 -15.65 4.82 2.19
C ARG A 226 -17.13 4.48 2.21
N LEU A 227 -17.88 5.04 3.16
CA LEU A 227 -19.33 4.81 3.31
C LEU A 227 -20.15 5.24 2.09
N LYS A 228 -19.67 6.22 1.33
CA LYS A 228 -20.33 6.64 0.08
C LYS A 228 -20.35 5.51 -0.96
N TYR A 229 -19.34 4.64 -0.95
CA TYR A 229 -19.16 3.58 -1.95
C TYR A 229 -19.53 2.18 -1.43
N ASP A 230 -19.31 1.90 -0.14
CA ASP A 230 -19.74 0.67 0.50
C ASP A 230 -20.11 0.95 1.97
N SER A 231 -21.40 0.82 2.31
CA SER A 231 -21.93 1.06 3.65
C SER A 231 -21.36 0.14 4.73
N ARG A 232 -20.71 -0.97 4.34
CA ARG A 232 -20.05 -1.89 5.25
C ARG A 232 -18.67 -1.40 5.72
N LEU A 233 -18.08 -0.40 5.05
CA LEU A 233 -16.74 0.13 5.35
C LEU A 233 -16.78 1.27 6.37
N ASP A 234 -17.41 1.04 7.50
CA ASP A 234 -17.64 2.02 8.56
C ASP A 234 -16.40 2.24 9.47
N ALA A 235 -16.60 3.01 10.54
CA ALA A 235 -15.54 3.37 11.48
C ALA A 235 -15.01 2.20 12.32
N SER A 236 -15.67 1.03 12.34
CA SER A 236 -15.19 -0.16 13.02
C SER A 236 -14.01 -0.83 12.29
N LEU A 237 -13.86 -0.55 10.98
CA LEU A 237 -12.73 -1.01 10.19
C LEU A 237 -11.60 0.02 10.22
N PHE A 238 -10.46 -0.40 10.75
CA PHE A 238 -9.24 0.39 10.76
C PHE A 238 -8.49 0.28 9.42
N THR A 239 -7.40 1.01 9.29
CA THR A 239 -6.50 0.92 8.14
C THR A 239 -5.21 0.20 8.52
N THR A 240 -4.50 -0.34 7.55
CA THR A 240 -3.19 -0.97 7.79
C THR A 240 -2.14 0.01 8.33
N ALA A 241 -2.29 1.31 8.06
CA ALA A 241 -1.42 2.36 8.60
C ALA A 241 -1.82 2.79 10.03
N ASN A 242 -3.05 2.53 10.44
CA ASN A 242 -3.59 2.93 11.75
C ASN A 242 -4.47 1.82 12.34
N GLN A 243 -3.88 0.68 12.63
CA GLN A 243 -4.57 -0.54 13.12
C GLN A 243 -5.20 -0.39 14.50
N THR A 244 -4.90 0.67 15.23
CA THR A 244 -5.46 0.94 16.57
C THR A 244 -6.50 2.06 16.57
N GLY A 245 -6.68 2.75 15.45
CA GLY A 245 -7.50 3.96 15.35
C GLY A 245 -6.92 5.19 16.07
N ARG A 246 -5.74 5.06 16.70
CA ARG A 246 -5.10 6.12 17.51
C ARG A 246 -3.92 6.79 16.82
N GLY A 247 -3.43 6.23 15.72
CA GLY A 247 -2.32 6.73 14.94
C GLY A 247 -2.75 7.74 13.89
N PHE A 248 -1.78 8.39 13.27
CA PHE A 248 -1.98 9.24 12.11
C PHE A 248 -2.03 8.40 10.85
N ASP A 249 -3.06 8.63 10.02
CA ASP A 249 -3.16 8.12 8.66
C ASP A 249 -3.48 9.28 7.72
N GLY A 250 -2.58 9.53 6.78
CA GLY A 250 -2.67 10.65 5.84
C GLY A 250 -3.58 10.40 4.63
N SER A 251 -4.07 9.18 4.44
CA SER A 251 -4.85 8.75 3.26
C SER A 251 -6.33 9.17 3.38
N THR A 252 -6.57 10.47 3.40
CA THR A 252 -7.87 11.09 3.69
C THR A 252 -8.62 11.58 2.45
N GLY A 253 -8.06 11.35 1.24
CA GLY A 253 -8.72 11.73 -0.02
C GLY A 253 -8.63 13.22 -0.36
N ASP A 254 -7.81 14.01 0.32
CA ASP A 254 -7.75 15.46 0.15
C ASP A 254 -7.48 15.88 -1.30
N GLY A 255 -6.54 15.20 -1.96
CA GLY A 255 -6.19 15.48 -3.35
C GLY A 255 -7.34 15.20 -4.31
N ILE A 256 -8.10 14.12 -4.08
CA ILE A 256 -9.29 13.79 -4.86
C ILE A 256 -10.33 14.89 -4.69
N LEU A 257 -10.65 15.24 -3.43
CA LEU A 257 -11.65 16.27 -3.13
C LEU A 257 -11.29 17.65 -3.67
N MET A 258 -10.00 18.01 -3.66
CA MET A 258 -9.54 19.28 -4.25
C MET A 258 -9.71 19.29 -5.77
N ALA A 259 -9.36 18.21 -6.45
CA ALA A 259 -9.45 18.11 -7.91
C ALA A 259 -10.91 18.01 -8.38
N GLU A 260 -11.79 17.29 -7.67
CA GLU A 260 -13.21 17.22 -7.97
C GLU A 260 -13.90 18.60 -7.98
N LYS A 261 -13.46 19.54 -7.12
CA LYS A 261 -13.96 20.93 -7.13
C LYS A 261 -13.67 21.64 -8.46
N LEU A 262 -12.60 21.25 -9.15
CA LEU A 262 -12.26 21.76 -10.48
C LEU A 262 -12.88 20.93 -11.62
N GLY A 263 -13.71 19.96 -11.28
CA GLY A 263 -14.39 19.08 -12.23
C GLY A 263 -13.55 17.91 -12.73
N ALA A 264 -12.53 17.49 -11.96
CA ALA A 264 -11.80 16.25 -12.25
C ALA A 264 -12.74 15.05 -12.19
N GLN A 265 -12.54 14.09 -13.10
CA GLN A 265 -13.21 12.80 -13.09
C GLN A 265 -12.52 11.84 -12.14
N THR A 266 -13.31 10.95 -11.55
CA THR A 266 -12.83 9.82 -10.74
C THR A 266 -13.31 8.51 -11.33
N VAL A 267 -12.54 7.43 -11.15
CA VAL A 267 -12.88 6.06 -11.61
C VAL A 267 -12.62 5.06 -10.50
N ASP A 268 -13.33 3.93 -10.53
CA ASP A 268 -13.16 2.77 -9.65
C ASP A 268 -13.24 3.07 -8.14
N MET A 269 -13.94 4.12 -7.74
CA MET A 269 -13.95 4.62 -6.35
C MET A 269 -14.50 3.61 -5.33
N ASP A 270 -15.29 2.65 -5.77
CA ASP A 270 -15.83 1.55 -4.96
C ASP A 270 -14.87 0.34 -4.87
N ALA A 271 -13.73 0.39 -5.56
CA ALA A 271 -12.71 -0.64 -5.50
C ALA A 271 -11.74 -0.40 -4.32
N ILE A 272 -12.16 -0.83 -3.13
CA ILE A 272 -11.41 -0.68 -1.88
C ILE A 272 -10.93 -2.05 -1.42
N GLN A 273 -9.62 -2.24 -1.31
CA GLN A 273 -9.02 -3.51 -0.87
C GLN A 273 -8.95 -3.61 0.65
N LEU A 274 -9.29 -4.78 1.16
CA LEU A 274 -9.09 -5.19 2.54
C LEU A 274 -8.04 -6.30 2.61
N ILE A 275 -7.35 -6.41 3.75
CA ILE A 275 -6.28 -7.37 3.96
C ILE A 275 -6.31 -7.93 5.40
N PRO A 276 -6.14 -9.26 5.63
CA PRO A 276 -6.09 -9.84 6.96
C PRO A 276 -4.66 -9.71 7.52
N LEU A 277 -4.43 -8.77 8.42
CA LEU A 277 -3.10 -8.48 9.01
C LEU A 277 -3.13 -8.40 10.54
N ARG A 278 -4.14 -8.96 11.21
CA ARG A 278 -4.21 -8.92 12.68
C ARG A 278 -3.41 -9.99 13.40
N GLY A 279 -2.79 -10.89 12.62
CA GLY A 279 -1.85 -11.88 13.12
C GLY A 279 -2.45 -13.26 13.37
N GLY A 280 -3.73 -13.48 13.04
CA GLY A 280 -4.40 -14.78 13.19
C GLY A 280 -4.01 -15.82 12.12
N ARG A 281 -3.50 -15.38 10.97
CA ARG A 281 -3.04 -16.30 9.92
C ARG A 281 -1.91 -17.20 10.39
N LEU A 282 -2.00 -18.48 10.05
CA LEU A 282 -1.08 -19.53 10.50
C LEU A 282 -0.21 -20.12 9.39
N LEU A 283 -0.71 -20.11 8.15
CA LEU A 283 -0.09 -20.76 7.00
C LEU A 283 0.27 -19.77 5.90
N ASN A 284 1.33 -20.09 5.15
CA ASN A 284 1.75 -19.37 3.94
C ASN A 284 1.30 -20.07 2.64
N TYR A 285 0.47 -21.11 2.76
CA TYR A 285 -0.12 -21.86 1.67
C TYR A 285 -1.62 -22.09 1.93
N VAL A 286 -2.33 -22.63 0.95
CA VAL A 286 -3.77 -22.84 0.97
C VAL A 286 -4.08 -24.31 1.20
N GLY A 287 -5.18 -24.59 1.92
CA GLY A 287 -5.75 -25.93 2.04
C GLY A 287 -5.50 -26.66 3.36
N GLY A 288 -4.66 -26.10 4.24
CA GLY A 288 -4.31 -26.71 5.53
C GLY A 288 -5.02 -26.09 6.74
N ASP A 289 -5.93 -25.15 6.52
CA ASP A 289 -6.67 -24.43 7.55
C ASP A 289 -8.14 -24.26 7.18
N ILE A 290 -8.96 -23.91 8.18
CA ILE A 290 -10.35 -23.47 8.02
C ILE A 290 -10.56 -22.14 8.71
N TYR A 291 -11.56 -21.38 8.23
CA TYR A 291 -11.99 -20.11 8.81
C TYR A 291 -13.39 -20.28 9.40
N VAL A 292 -13.51 -19.97 10.68
CA VAL A 292 -14.80 -20.07 11.39
C VAL A 292 -15.19 -18.73 11.99
N ASP A 293 -16.47 -18.44 12.01
CA ASP A 293 -17.08 -17.26 12.62
C ASP A 293 -17.10 -17.35 14.16
N SER A 294 -17.72 -16.38 14.81
CA SER A 294 -17.89 -16.32 16.26
C SER A 294 -18.82 -17.39 16.83
N GLU A 295 -19.55 -18.13 15.99
CA GLU A 295 -20.33 -19.30 16.40
C GLU A 295 -19.55 -20.61 16.26
N GLY A 296 -18.35 -20.59 15.67
CA GLY A 296 -17.54 -21.77 15.38
C GLY A 296 -17.92 -22.49 14.10
N LYS A 297 -18.62 -21.84 13.18
CA LYS A 297 -19.04 -22.36 11.89
C LYS A 297 -18.18 -21.80 10.75
N ARG A 298 -17.83 -22.63 9.77
CA ARG A 298 -17.20 -22.15 8.54
C ARG A 298 -18.16 -21.22 7.79
N PHE A 299 -17.61 -20.19 7.15
CA PHE A 299 -18.40 -19.18 6.45
C PHE A 299 -17.94 -18.94 4.99
N ILE A 300 -16.84 -19.57 4.55
CA ILE A 300 -16.25 -19.33 3.23
C ILE A 300 -15.43 -20.53 2.75
N ASP A 301 -15.14 -20.59 1.47
CA ASP A 301 -14.03 -21.36 0.89
C ASP A 301 -12.71 -20.62 1.16
N GLU A 302 -11.89 -21.14 2.04
CA GLU A 302 -10.61 -20.56 2.47
C GLU A 302 -9.54 -20.58 1.37
N SER A 303 -9.78 -21.32 0.28
CA SER A 303 -8.89 -21.35 -0.87
C SER A 303 -9.12 -20.21 -1.87
N LYS A 304 -10.18 -19.43 -1.70
CA LYS A 304 -10.43 -18.25 -2.52
C LYS A 304 -9.44 -17.13 -2.22
N GLY A 305 -9.24 -16.25 -3.20
CA GLY A 305 -8.37 -15.09 -3.05
C GLY A 305 -8.85 -14.11 -1.97
N VAL A 306 -7.96 -13.25 -1.53
CA VAL A 306 -8.17 -12.30 -0.42
C VAL A 306 -9.45 -11.49 -0.59
N LYS A 307 -9.76 -11.02 -1.80
CA LYS A 307 -10.99 -10.26 -2.10
C LYS A 307 -12.26 -11.06 -1.76
N ALA A 308 -12.34 -12.32 -2.18
CA ALA A 308 -13.51 -13.14 -1.90
C ALA A 308 -13.66 -13.44 -0.40
N ILE A 309 -12.54 -13.66 0.32
CA ILE A 309 -12.56 -13.85 1.76
C ILE A 309 -12.98 -12.56 2.48
N ALA A 310 -12.52 -11.40 2.01
CA ALA A 310 -12.93 -10.09 2.54
C ALA A 310 -14.45 -9.86 2.36
N GLU A 311 -15.03 -10.25 1.23
CA GLU A 311 -16.47 -10.17 1.01
C GLU A 311 -17.26 -11.07 2.01
N GLY A 312 -16.80 -12.29 2.24
CA GLY A 312 -17.37 -13.16 3.27
C GLY A 312 -17.29 -12.56 4.67
N TYR A 313 -16.11 -12.03 5.02
CA TYR A 313 -15.84 -11.35 6.28
C TYR A 313 -16.74 -10.13 6.52
N LEU A 314 -16.94 -9.28 5.51
CA LEU A 314 -17.79 -8.09 5.63
C LEU A 314 -19.26 -8.41 5.90
N ASN A 315 -19.69 -9.64 5.63
CA ASN A 315 -21.03 -10.14 5.90
C ASN A 315 -21.15 -10.81 7.28
N LEU A 316 -20.05 -10.99 8.02
CA LEU A 316 -20.10 -11.49 9.40
C LEU A 316 -20.65 -10.40 10.34
N PRO A 317 -21.54 -10.77 11.29
CA PRO A 317 -22.18 -9.79 12.18
C PRO A 317 -21.20 -8.99 13.03
N ASP A 318 -20.14 -9.63 13.52
CA ASP A 318 -19.14 -9.04 14.41
C ASP A 318 -17.80 -8.77 13.72
N ARG A 319 -17.69 -9.13 12.43
CA ARG A 319 -16.48 -8.93 11.61
C ARG A 319 -15.21 -9.47 12.27
N VAL A 320 -15.33 -10.70 12.77
CA VAL A 320 -14.24 -11.47 13.38
C VAL A 320 -14.34 -12.88 12.90
N PHE A 321 -13.21 -13.51 12.65
CA PHE A 321 -13.14 -14.93 12.40
C PHE A 321 -11.90 -15.54 13.06
N TRP A 322 -11.91 -16.85 13.19
CA TRP A 322 -10.78 -17.62 13.66
C TRP A 322 -10.20 -18.46 12.53
N VAL A 323 -8.89 -18.44 12.41
CA VAL A 323 -8.14 -19.36 11.56
C VAL A 323 -7.74 -20.56 12.40
N ILE A 324 -8.04 -21.77 11.95
CA ILE A 324 -7.78 -23.01 12.69
C ILE A 324 -7.00 -23.99 11.81
N THR A 325 -5.96 -24.58 12.38
CA THR A 325 -5.22 -25.71 11.81
C THR A 325 -4.73 -26.63 12.93
N ASP A 326 -4.04 -27.71 12.59
CA ASP A 326 -3.51 -28.67 13.58
C ASP A 326 -2.00 -28.90 13.46
N SER A 327 -1.45 -29.87 14.18
CA SER A 327 -0.02 -30.19 14.22
C SER A 327 0.56 -30.63 12.86
N GLN A 328 -0.27 -31.11 11.94
CA GLN A 328 0.18 -31.65 10.65
C GLN A 328 0.59 -30.55 9.65
N SER A 329 0.05 -29.34 9.78
CA SER A 329 0.37 -28.25 8.87
C SER A 329 1.78 -27.68 9.12
N GLN A 330 2.44 -27.23 8.06
CA GLN A 330 3.64 -26.41 8.16
C GLN A 330 3.24 -24.97 8.47
N LYS A 331 3.56 -24.50 9.67
CA LYS A 331 3.25 -23.15 10.13
C LYS A 331 4.17 -22.11 9.46
N SER A 332 3.71 -20.88 9.42
CA SER A 332 4.54 -19.73 9.01
C SER A 332 5.73 -19.51 9.95
N LEU A 333 6.82 -18.93 9.42
CA LEU A 333 8.05 -18.70 10.18
C LEU A 333 7.91 -17.77 11.38
N ASP A 334 6.85 -16.99 11.44
CA ASP A 334 6.54 -16.03 12.51
C ASP A 334 5.63 -16.61 13.61
N LEU A 335 5.38 -17.92 13.60
CA LEU A 335 4.51 -18.57 14.59
C LEU A 335 4.90 -18.27 16.03
N ASP A 336 6.19 -18.39 16.36
CA ASP A 336 6.67 -18.16 17.74
C ASP A 336 6.42 -16.71 18.17
N ALA A 337 6.64 -15.75 17.28
CA ALA A 337 6.35 -14.35 17.56
C ALA A 337 4.84 -14.10 17.78
N LYS A 338 3.99 -14.77 17.03
CA LYS A 338 2.51 -14.70 17.16
C LYS A 338 2.02 -15.33 18.45
N LEU A 339 2.60 -16.46 18.86
CA LEU A 339 2.31 -17.09 20.14
C LEU A 339 2.72 -16.18 21.32
N LEU A 340 3.93 -15.59 21.27
CA LEU A 340 4.39 -14.64 22.27
C LEU A 340 3.53 -13.38 22.34
N ALA A 341 3.06 -12.90 21.20
CA ALA A 341 2.17 -11.74 21.11
C ALA A 341 0.72 -12.06 21.52
N GLY A 342 0.36 -13.34 21.67
CA GLY A 342 -1.00 -13.77 22.01
C GLY A 342 -2.01 -13.61 20.87
N SER A 343 -1.56 -13.42 19.63
CA SER A 343 -2.43 -13.39 18.45
C SER A 343 -2.78 -14.80 17.92
N VAL A 344 -1.99 -15.79 18.31
CA VAL A 344 -2.21 -17.23 18.05
C VAL A 344 -2.16 -17.98 19.36
N HIS A 345 -2.96 -19.02 19.46
CA HIS A 345 -3.09 -19.89 20.64
C HIS A 345 -2.89 -21.36 20.26
N ILE A 346 -2.60 -22.19 21.27
CA ILE A 346 -2.49 -23.66 21.15
C ILE A 346 -3.49 -24.31 22.10
N ALA A 347 -4.06 -25.44 21.68
CA ALA A 347 -4.92 -26.28 22.49
C ALA A 347 -4.70 -27.77 22.19
N ASP A 348 -4.78 -28.62 23.21
CA ASP A 348 -4.62 -30.08 23.08
C ASP A 348 -5.94 -30.78 22.78
N SER A 349 -7.06 -30.07 22.80
CA SER A 349 -8.38 -30.61 22.46
C SER A 349 -9.28 -29.53 21.84
N VAL A 350 -10.28 -29.99 21.08
CA VAL A 350 -11.33 -29.11 20.53
C VAL A 350 -12.13 -28.41 21.64
N SER A 351 -12.36 -29.08 22.77
CA SER A 351 -13.03 -28.48 23.93
C SER A 351 -12.25 -27.33 24.55
N GLU A 352 -10.93 -27.49 24.68
CA GLU A 352 -10.04 -26.42 25.16
C GLU A 352 -10.00 -25.26 24.16
N MET A 353 -9.87 -25.57 22.87
CA MET A 353 -9.87 -24.58 21.80
C MET A 353 -11.16 -23.75 21.82
N ALA A 354 -12.32 -24.42 21.87
CA ALA A 354 -13.62 -23.78 21.91
C ALA A 354 -13.77 -22.86 23.12
N LYS A 355 -13.28 -23.30 24.31
CA LYS A 355 -13.26 -22.47 25.53
C LYS A 355 -12.44 -21.19 25.33
N LYS A 356 -11.25 -21.28 24.75
CA LYS A 356 -10.39 -20.12 24.46
C LYS A 356 -10.98 -19.19 23.39
N MET A 357 -11.71 -19.74 22.42
CA MET A 357 -12.41 -19.00 21.38
C MET A 357 -13.74 -18.41 21.85
N HIS A 358 -14.26 -18.82 22.99
CA HIS A 358 -15.60 -18.49 23.51
C HIS A 358 -16.74 -18.96 22.60
N VAL A 359 -16.58 -20.12 21.97
CA VAL A 359 -17.60 -20.77 21.11
C VAL A 359 -18.11 -22.09 21.71
N SER A 360 -19.20 -22.62 21.19
CA SER A 360 -19.70 -23.92 21.58
C SER A 360 -18.76 -25.06 21.15
N ALA A 361 -18.26 -25.86 22.11
CA ALA A 361 -17.40 -26.99 21.80
C ALA A 361 -18.13 -28.03 20.91
N LYS A 362 -19.44 -28.21 21.08
CA LYS A 362 -20.25 -29.06 20.22
C LYS A 362 -20.28 -28.58 18.79
N VAL A 363 -20.57 -27.28 18.57
CA VAL A 363 -20.63 -26.69 17.22
C VAL A 363 -19.26 -26.75 16.54
N LEU A 364 -18.20 -26.43 17.26
CA LEU A 364 -16.85 -26.47 16.70
C LEU A 364 -16.42 -27.88 16.30
N GLN A 365 -16.76 -28.91 17.16
CA GLN A 365 -16.50 -30.32 16.83
C GLN A 365 -17.26 -30.74 15.56
N GLU A 366 -18.56 -30.42 15.49
CA GLU A 366 -19.39 -30.72 14.31
C GLU A 366 -18.85 -30.07 13.04
N THR A 367 -18.32 -28.83 13.14
CA THR A 367 -17.66 -28.11 12.03
C THR A 367 -16.41 -28.84 11.56
N LEU A 368 -15.52 -29.24 12.47
CA LEU A 368 -14.30 -29.98 12.15
C LEU A 368 -14.61 -31.36 11.56
N ASP A 369 -15.54 -32.11 12.16
CA ASP A 369 -15.94 -33.41 11.65
C ASP A 369 -16.54 -33.33 10.23
N ARG A 370 -17.32 -32.27 9.97
CA ARG A 370 -17.91 -32.03 8.66
C ARG A 370 -16.83 -31.67 7.62
N TYR A 371 -15.89 -30.78 7.96
CA TYR A 371 -14.76 -30.46 7.12
C TYR A 371 -13.90 -31.68 6.82
N ASN A 372 -13.56 -32.47 7.83
CA ASN A 372 -12.74 -33.69 7.69
C ASN A 372 -13.39 -34.73 6.75
N ARG A 373 -14.72 -34.85 6.79
CA ARG A 373 -15.45 -35.69 5.80
C ARG A 373 -15.34 -35.16 4.40
N PHE A 374 -15.34 -33.85 4.18
CA PHE A 374 -15.12 -33.26 2.86
C PHE A 374 -13.70 -33.50 2.33
N VAL A 375 -12.69 -33.46 3.23
CA VAL A 375 -11.31 -33.84 2.86
C VAL A 375 -11.25 -35.31 2.41
N GLU A 376 -11.92 -36.23 3.12
CA GLU A 376 -11.97 -37.65 2.73
C GLU A 376 -12.68 -37.88 1.39
N GLN A 377 -13.73 -37.11 1.13
CA GLN A 377 -14.54 -37.23 -0.09
C GLN A 377 -13.94 -36.47 -1.27
N GLY A 378 -12.96 -35.57 -1.02
CA GLY A 378 -12.39 -34.69 -2.04
C GLY A 378 -13.38 -33.64 -2.55
N GLU A 379 -14.51 -33.40 -1.84
CA GLU A 379 -15.56 -32.48 -2.25
C GLU A 379 -16.13 -31.71 -1.04
N ASP A 380 -16.05 -30.38 -1.09
CA ASP A 380 -16.69 -29.49 -0.11
C ASP A 380 -18.08 -29.06 -0.62
N LYS A 381 -19.12 -29.63 -0.05
CA LYS A 381 -20.51 -29.34 -0.42
C LYS A 381 -21.05 -28.04 0.18
N ASP A 382 -20.35 -27.43 1.14
CA ASP A 382 -20.77 -26.21 1.79
C ASP A 382 -20.34 -24.96 1.01
N PHE A 383 -19.07 -24.91 0.64
CA PHE A 383 -18.48 -23.72 0.02
C PHE A 383 -17.78 -23.99 -1.32
N GLY A 384 -17.66 -25.26 -1.72
CA GLY A 384 -17.07 -25.67 -2.98
C GLY A 384 -15.53 -25.59 -2.99
N LYS A 385 -14.88 -25.65 -1.82
CA LYS A 385 -13.41 -25.67 -1.70
C LYS A 385 -12.83 -26.82 -2.54
N LYS A 386 -11.81 -26.52 -3.33
CA LYS A 386 -11.15 -27.46 -4.24
C LYS A 386 -9.78 -27.89 -3.77
N ILE A 387 -9.16 -27.15 -2.85
CA ILE A 387 -7.79 -27.39 -2.39
C ILE A 387 -7.84 -27.88 -0.94
N PHE A 388 -7.51 -29.15 -0.76
CA PHE A 388 -7.36 -29.80 0.54
C PHE A 388 -5.94 -30.35 0.64
N THR A 389 -5.24 -30.07 1.73
CA THR A 389 -3.92 -30.64 2.00
C THR A 389 -3.95 -31.65 3.15
N GLN A 390 -4.93 -31.52 4.06
CA GLN A 390 -5.03 -32.37 5.24
C GLN A 390 -6.38 -32.21 5.94
N LYS A 391 -6.71 -33.19 6.79
CA LYS A 391 -7.73 -33.05 7.84
C LYS A 391 -7.20 -32.18 8.98
N ILE A 392 -8.10 -31.70 9.83
CA ILE A 392 -7.78 -31.00 11.07
C ILE A 392 -8.29 -31.87 12.23
N GLU A 393 -7.44 -32.75 12.75
CA GLU A 393 -7.82 -33.77 13.73
C GLU A 393 -6.68 -34.14 14.70
N LYS A 394 -5.44 -33.70 14.47
CA LYS A 394 -4.28 -34.10 15.29
C LYS A 394 -3.80 -32.96 16.18
N PRO A 395 -4.00 -33.06 17.50
CA PRO A 395 -3.48 -32.04 18.40
C PRO A 395 -1.93 -31.97 18.38
N PRO A 396 -1.32 -30.87 18.82
CA PRO A 396 -2.02 -29.67 19.26
C PRO A 396 -2.66 -28.90 18.10
N PHE A 397 -3.81 -28.28 18.39
CA PHE A 397 -4.48 -27.37 17.48
C PHE A 397 -3.89 -25.98 17.64
N TYR A 398 -3.74 -25.27 16.51
CA TYR A 398 -3.30 -23.88 16.43
C TYR A 398 -4.44 -23.03 15.91
N PHE A 399 -4.72 -21.92 16.57
CA PHE A 399 -5.79 -21.03 16.15
C PHE A 399 -5.51 -19.59 16.52
N GLY A 400 -5.92 -18.68 15.64
CA GLY A 400 -5.71 -17.26 15.81
C GLY A 400 -6.92 -16.46 15.37
N ARG A 401 -7.21 -15.36 16.11
CA ARG A 401 -8.27 -14.43 15.75
C ARG A 401 -7.78 -13.50 14.65
N GLU A 402 -8.57 -13.37 13.60
CA GLU A 402 -8.22 -12.53 12.46
C GLU A 402 -9.33 -11.52 12.15
N GLN A 403 -8.93 -10.38 11.61
CA GLN A 403 -9.78 -9.29 11.12
C GLN A 403 -9.15 -8.69 9.89
N PHE A 404 -9.97 -8.11 9.02
CA PHE A 404 -9.48 -7.34 7.89
C PHE A 404 -9.32 -5.87 8.27
N ASP A 405 -8.24 -5.27 7.78
CA ASP A 405 -8.05 -3.83 7.75
C ASP A 405 -8.19 -3.31 6.33
N ILE A 406 -8.59 -2.06 6.17
CA ILE A 406 -8.61 -1.39 4.88
C ILE A 406 -7.18 -1.11 4.47
N TYR A 407 -6.84 -1.52 3.26
CA TYR A 407 -5.46 -1.60 2.81
C TYR A 407 -5.11 -0.59 1.72
N TYR A 408 -5.95 -0.51 0.67
CA TYR A 408 -5.65 0.26 -0.53
C TYR A 408 -6.93 0.71 -1.23
N SER A 409 -6.94 1.91 -1.80
CA SER A 409 -7.98 2.36 -2.73
C SER A 409 -7.48 2.22 -4.17
N CYS A 410 -8.10 1.31 -4.95
CA CYS A 410 -7.76 1.15 -6.37
C CYS A 410 -8.33 2.29 -7.22
N GLY A 411 -9.39 2.92 -6.74
CA GLY A 411 -10.02 4.08 -7.36
C GLY A 411 -9.39 5.40 -6.98
N GLY A 412 -9.61 6.41 -7.83
CA GLY A 412 -9.09 7.75 -7.64
C GLY A 412 -9.31 8.64 -8.87
N LEU A 413 -8.49 9.67 -9.00
CA LEU A 413 -8.53 10.60 -10.12
C LEU A 413 -8.24 9.87 -11.45
N LYS A 414 -9.06 10.13 -12.45
CA LYS A 414 -8.81 9.67 -13.82
C LYS A 414 -7.64 10.44 -14.40
N ILE A 415 -6.66 9.71 -14.92
CA ILE A 415 -5.46 10.27 -15.57
C ILE A 415 -5.27 9.73 -16.98
N ASN A 416 -4.47 10.40 -17.79
CA ASN A 416 -3.95 9.84 -19.04
C ASN A 416 -2.53 9.23 -18.82
N LYS A 417 -1.96 8.64 -19.87
CA LYS A 417 -0.63 8.01 -19.83
C LYS A 417 0.53 8.96 -19.48
N THR A 418 0.32 10.28 -19.56
CA THR A 418 1.28 11.33 -19.16
C THR A 418 0.95 11.93 -17.80
N CYS A 419 0.08 11.26 -17.02
CA CYS A 419 -0.32 11.60 -15.65
C CYS A 419 -1.12 12.90 -15.52
N GLN A 420 -1.60 13.51 -16.61
CA GLN A 420 -2.49 14.66 -16.53
C GLN A 420 -3.85 14.25 -15.99
N VAL A 421 -4.40 15.02 -15.05
CA VAL A 421 -5.73 14.79 -14.49
C VAL A 421 -6.80 15.10 -15.54
N ILE A 422 -7.73 14.19 -15.75
CA ILE A 422 -8.82 14.34 -16.71
C ILE A 422 -10.02 15.00 -16.05
N GLY A 423 -10.45 16.10 -16.63
CA GLY A 423 -11.61 16.87 -16.21
C GLY A 423 -12.83 16.63 -17.11
N LYS A 424 -13.74 17.61 -17.11
CA LYS A 424 -14.97 17.58 -17.91
C LYS A 424 -14.67 17.38 -19.40
N ALA A 425 -15.58 16.71 -20.10
CA ALA A 425 -15.48 16.41 -21.52
C ALA A 425 -14.22 15.61 -21.91
N ASP A 426 -13.70 14.79 -20.99
CA ASP A 426 -12.50 13.97 -21.17
C ASP A 426 -11.24 14.75 -21.59
N LYS A 427 -11.15 16.01 -21.20
CA LYS A 427 -9.99 16.86 -21.46
C LYS A 427 -9.12 16.99 -20.21
N PRO A 428 -7.78 17.03 -20.38
CA PRO A 428 -6.87 17.32 -19.27
C PRO A 428 -7.16 18.68 -18.63
N ILE A 429 -7.12 18.75 -17.30
CA ILE A 429 -7.09 20.01 -16.56
C ILE A 429 -5.67 20.58 -16.71
N PRO A 430 -5.52 21.78 -17.31
CA PRO A 430 -4.20 22.34 -17.57
C PRO A 430 -3.39 22.53 -16.28
N ASN A 431 -2.09 22.19 -16.35
CA ASN A 431 -1.12 22.30 -15.27
C ASN A 431 -1.38 21.40 -14.05
N LEU A 432 -2.31 20.44 -14.15
CA LEU A 432 -2.64 19.51 -13.07
C LEU A 432 -2.31 18.06 -13.44
N TYR A 433 -1.50 17.42 -12.60
CA TYR A 433 -1.09 16.02 -12.73
C TYR A 433 -1.44 15.26 -11.46
N ALA A 434 -1.56 13.94 -11.54
CA ALA A 434 -1.73 13.08 -10.38
C ALA A 434 -0.96 11.77 -10.55
N VAL A 435 -0.38 11.25 -9.45
CA VAL A 435 0.44 10.05 -9.43
C VAL A 435 0.27 9.25 -8.13
N GLY A 436 0.40 7.93 -8.22
CA GLY A 436 0.28 7.01 -7.09
C GLY A 436 -1.17 6.69 -6.72
N GLU A 437 -1.41 6.31 -5.48
CA GLU A 437 -2.72 5.78 -5.01
C GLU A 437 -3.88 6.79 -5.11
N VAL A 438 -3.60 8.07 -5.31
CA VAL A 438 -4.62 9.09 -5.59
C VAL A 438 -5.28 8.91 -6.96
N THR A 439 -4.69 8.09 -7.84
CA THR A 439 -5.16 7.84 -9.21
C THR A 439 -5.91 6.53 -9.32
N GLY A 440 -6.97 6.50 -10.13
CA GLY A 440 -7.72 5.29 -10.49
C GLY A 440 -7.41 4.81 -11.90
N GLY A 441 -8.01 3.67 -12.29
CA GLY A 441 -7.92 3.10 -13.63
C GLY A 441 -6.69 2.22 -13.89
N ILE A 442 -5.69 2.18 -13.00
CA ILE A 442 -4.50 1.33 -13.18
C ILE A 442 -4.78 -0.12 -12.77
N HIS A 443 -5.50 -0.30 -11.68
CA HIS A 443 -5.68 -1.61 -11.03
C HIS A 443 -7.08 -2.20 -11.18
N GLY A 444 -8.06 -1.42 -11.66
CA GLY A 444 -9.46 -1.84 -11.73
C GLY A 444 -10.01 -2.23 -10.36
N ARG A 445 -10.69 -3.39 -10.28
CA ARG A 445 -11.41 -3.83 -9.07
C ARG A 445 -10.53 -4.44 -7.98
N ASP A 446 -9.32 -4.88 -8.32
CA ASP A 446 -8.39 -5.48 -7.37
C ASP A 446 -6.94 -5.35 -7.89
N ARG A 447 -5.98 -5.25 -6.98
CA ARG A 447 -4.58 -4.96 -7.29
C ARG A 447 -3.68 -6.13 -6.91
N LEU A 448 -2.77 -6.50 -7.80
CA LEU A 448 -1.72 -7.49 -7.51
C LEU A 448 -0.72 -6.98 -6.47
N GLY A 449 -0.26 -7.88 -5.60
CA GLY A 449 0.85 -7.62 -4.69
C GLY A 449 2.11 -7.21 -5.47
N GLY A 450 2.79 -6.15 -5.00
CA GLY A 450 3.97 -5.60 -5.66
C GLY A 450 3.69 -4.51 -6.70
N ASP A 451 2.42 -4.33 -7.14
CA ASP A 451 2.09 -3.34 -8.20
C ASP A 451 1.93 -1.91 -7.69
N SER A 452 1.59 -1.69 -6.40
CA SER A 452 1.34 -0.32 -5.92
C SER A 452 2.60 0.56 -5.90
N LEU A 453 3.72 0.02 -5.40
CA LEU A 453 4.97 0.81 -5.36
C LEU A 453 5.56 1.03 -6.73
N ILE A 454 5.55 0.01 -7.61
CA ILE A 454 6.08 0.18 -8.96
C ILE A 454 5.24 1.17 -9.76
N SER A 455 3.91 1.19 -9.60
CA SER A 455 3.07 2.21 -10.23
C SER A 455 3.41 3.62 -9.73
N CYS A 456 3.67 3.79 -8.42
CA CYS A 456 4.14 5.07 -7.88
C CYS A 456 5.45 5.53 -8.54
N PHE A 457 6.41 4.61 -8.74
CA PHE A 457 7.70 4.93 -9.34
C PHE A 457 7.60 5.21 -10.84
N VAL A 458 6.87 4.37 -11.58
CA VAL A 458 6.69 4.53 -13.04
C VAL A 458 5.97 5.83 -13.36
N PHE A 459 4.78 6.03 -12.80
CA PHE A 459 3.99 7.23 -13.11
C PHE A 459 4.60 8.50 -12.52
N GLY A 460 5.25 8.42 -11.36
CA GLY A 460 6.01 9.54 -10.80
C GLY A 460 7.18 9.95 -11.70
N LYS A 461 7.93 8.99 -12.25
CA LYS A 461 9.02 9.24 -13.21
C LYS A 461 8.47 9.88 -14.48
N ILE A 462 7.40 9.34 -15.06
CA ILE A 462 6.76 9.86 -16.27
C ILE A 462 6.27 11.30 -16.06
N ALA A 463 5.57 11.57 -14.95
CA ALA A 463 5.08 12.91 -14.64
C ALA A 463 6.22 13.94 -14.58
N GLY A 464 7.34 13.58 -13.92
CA GLY A 464 8.52 14.45 -13.84
C GLY A 464 9.14 14.73 -15.21
N GLU A 465 9.27 13.74 -16.07
CA GLU A 465 9.76 13.86 -17.45
C GLU A 465 8.86 14.75 -18.31
N GLU A 466 7.54 14.52 -18.27
CA GLU A 466 6.56 15.28 -19.06
C GLU A 466 6.49 16.75 -18.64
N ILE A 467 6.50 17.04 -17.34
CA ILE A 467 6.54 18.41 -16.82
C ILE A 467 7.82 19.13 -17.29
N ALA A 468 8.97 18.46 -17.18
CA ALA A 468 10.23 19.03 -17.63
C ALA A 468 10.24 19.31 -19.13
N LYS A 469 9.71 18.39 -19.95
CA LYS A 469 9.57 18.55 -21.39
C LYS A 469 8.67 19.73 -21.74
N LYS A 470 7.48 19.83 -21.09
CA LYS A 470 6.55 20.95 -21.26
C LYS A 470 7.22 22.28 -20.93
N GLN A 471 7.90 22.39 -19.78
CA GLN A 471 8.52 23.66 -19.36
C GLN A 471 9.67 24.10 -20.26
N LYS A 472 10.42 23.15 -20.86
CA LYS A 472 11.43 23.45 -21.87
C LYS A 472 10.84 23.97 -23.18
N SER A 473 9.68 23.48 -23.59
CA SER A 473 9.00 23.94 -24.82
C SER A 473 8.35 25.33 -24.68
N CYS A 474 8.22 25.86 -23.48
CA CYS A 474 7.68 27.19 -23.18
C CYS A 474 8.76 28.23 -22.91
N GLN A 475 10.04 27.87 -22.96
CA GLN A 475 11.20 28.77 -22.88
C GLN A 475 11.66 29.17 -24.28
#